data_0bd0d579533b3c02d44b525cea6c57c3
#
_entry.id   0bd0d579533b3c02d44b525cea6c57c3
#
_cell.length_a   1.000
_cell.length_b   1.000
_cell.length_c   1.000
_cell.angle_alpha   90.00
_cell.angle_beta   90.00
_cell.angle_gamma   90.00
#
_symmetry.space_group_name_H-M   'P 1'
#
loop_
_entity.id
_entity.type
_entity.pdbx_description
1 polymer ?
#
loop_
_entity_poly.entity_id
_entity_poly.type
_entity_poly.pdbx_seq_one_letter_code
_entity_poly.pdbx_strand_id
1 'polypeptide(L)'
;MLLSPDPIMTTKQITNKNKLWLAAIKPPIYSVAIAPLAVGTAVAFATTGLFNAQSFLTFLGSAVLIIAWLNLSNDVFDAETGIDVNKAHSVVNLTGNKSLVFWVANICLGVGIGGIFALSWWQQDPTVAILVLLCCFLGYTYQGPPFRLGYLGLGEIICFFTFGPGAVSAAYYAQTQTFDLKALAVSTIIGISTSIILFCSHFHQVEDDLAAGKRSPIVRLGTANGAKVLAAATVIIYLLTAALLFLGILPVMCWIVFGSLPFAYQLVTHVNQNHALPNKVSNSKFLAIDFYLSSSFLLILGLVFNHV
;
A
#
# COMPACT_ATOMS: atom_id res chain seq x y z
N MET A 1 -23.86 43.88 -11.01
CA MET A 1 -23.26 42.74 -11.75
C MET A 1 -23.83 41.48 -11.10
N LEU A 2 -24.92 40.94 -11.68
CA LEU A 2 -25.67 39.81 -11.14
C LEU A 2 -24.87 38.55 -11.45
N LEU A 3 -24.51 37.78 -10.40
CA LEU A 3 -23.91 36.46 -10.53
C LEU A 3 -24.91 35.55 -11.25
N SER A 4 -24.55 35.02 -12.40
CA SER A 4 -25.31 33.98 -13.10
C SER A 4 -25.34 32.72 -12.21
N PRO A 5 -26.49 32.07 -12.03
CA PRO A 5 -26.56 30.81 -11.28
C PRO A 5 -25.78 29.76 -12.04
N ASP A 6 -24.97 28.97 -11.30
CA ASP A 6 -24.24 27.83 -11.85
C ASP A 6 -25.19 26.89 -12.63
N PRO A 7 -24.80 26.40 -13.80
CA PRO A 7 -25.65 25.53 -14.60
C PRO A 7 -25.94 24.25 -13.85
N ILE A 8 -27.22 23.89 -13.71
CA ILE A 8 -27.69 22.64 -13.10
C ILE A 8 -27.04 21.47 -13.86
N MET A 9 -26.12 20.76 -13.19
CA MET A 9 -25.44 19.61 -13.79
C MET A 9 -26.43 18.52 -14.19
N THR A 10 -26.29 17.97 -15.39
CA THR A 10 -27.11 16.83 -15.82
C THR A 10 -26.76 15.57 -15.05
N THR A 11 -27.69 14.64 -14.89
CA THR A 11 -27.49 13.35 -14.20
C THR A 11 -26.26 12.61 -14.72
N LYS A 12 -25.96 12.69 -16.02
CA LYS A 12 -24.78 12.09 -16.66
C LYS A 12 -23.47 12.76 -16.24
N GLN A 13 -23.46 14.08 -16.03
CA GLN A 13 -22.30 14.85 -15.54
C GLN A 13 -22.03 14.55 -14.06
N ILE A 14 -23.08 14.43 -13.24
CA ILE A 14 -22.98 14.08 -11.82
C ILE A 14 -22.42 12.67 -11.67
N THR A 15 -22.90 11.70 -12.45
CA THR A 15 -22.41 10.31 -12.44
C THR A 15 -20.94 10.20 -12.84
N ASN A 16 -20.50 11.02 -13.80
CA ASN A 16 -19.10 11.06 -14.21
C ASN A 16 -18.20 11.68 -13.12
N LYS A 17 -18.66 12.76 -12.49
CA LYS A 17 -17.94 13.41 -11.38
C LYS A 17 -17.79 12.49 -10.17
N ASN A 18 -18.82 11.75 -9.80
CA ASN A 18 -18.76 10.79 -8.70
C ASN A 18 -17.77 9.64 -8.98
N LYS A 19 -17.72 9.15 -10.22
CA LYS A 19 -16.71 8.14 -10.64
C LYS A 19 -15.28 8.68 -10.54
N LEU A 20 -15.06 9.94 -10.94
CA LEU A 20 -13.75 10.58 -10.83
C LEU A 20 -13.32 10.76 -9.37
N TRP A 21 -14.23 11.18 -8.48
CA TRP A 21 -13.96 11.27 -7.05
C TRP A 21 -13.64 9.92 -6.41
N LEU A 22 -14.40 8.87 -6.75
CA LEU A 22 -14.11 7.52 -6.29
C LEU A 22 -12.73 7.04 -6.76
N ALA A 23 -12.37 7.34 -8.02
CA ALA A 23 -11.04 7.03 -8.55
C ALA A 23 -9.94 7.85 -7.87
N ALA A 24 -10.21 9.10 -7.48
CA ALA A 24 -9.25 9.99 -6.81
C ALA A 24 -8.99 9.59 -5.35
N ILE A 25 -10.04 9.17 -4.63
CA ILE A 25 -9.92 8.67 -3.24
C ILE A 25 -9.16 7.34 -3.22
N LYS A 26 -9.19 6.58 -4.33
CA LYS A 26 -8.48 5.29 -4.50
C LYS A 26 -8.74 4.31 -3.35
N PRO A 27 -10.01 3.91 -3.06
CA PRO A 27 -10.34 3.06 -1.91
C PRO A 27 -9.47 1.80 -1.78
N PRO A 28 -9.06 1.12 -2.87
CA PRO A 28 -8.19 -0.05 -2.77
C PRO A 28 -6.82 0.21 -2.13
N ILE A 29 -6.33 1.47 -2.16
CA ILE A 29 -5.03 1.80 -1.55
C ILE A 29 -5.08 1.69 -0.02
N TYR A 30 -6.22 1.96 0.60
CA TYR A 30 -6.35 1.85 2.06
C TYR A 30 -6.19 0.41 2.55
N SER A 31 -6.53 -0.58 1.72
CA SER A 31 -6.30 -1.99 2.05
C SER A 31 -4.80 -2.31 2.21
N VAL A 32 -3.93 -1.55 1.52
CA VAL A 32 -2.47 -1.68 1.65
C VAL A 32 -1.98 -1.31 3.05
N ALA A 33 -2.71 -0.44 3.78
CA ALA A 33 -2.43 -0.14 5.18
C ALA A 33 -3.06 -1.15 6.13
N ILE A 34 -4.27 -1.61 5.82
CA ILE A 34 -5.06 -2.49 6.72
C ILE A 34 -4.40 -3.87 6.85
N ALA A 35 -3.99 -4.47 5.73
CA ALA A 35 -3.48 -5.84 5.75
C ALA A 35 -2.17 -6.02 6.55
N PRO A 36 -1.15 -5.14 6.47
CA PRO A 36 0.05 -5.26 7.32
C PRO A 36 -0.27 -5.23 8.81
N LEU A 37 -1.20 -4.34 9.22
CA LEU A 37 -1.62 -4.23 10.61
C LEU A 37 -2.37 -5.49 11.06
N ALA A 38 -3.29 -5.97 10.23
CA ALA A 38 -4.05 -7.18 10.53
C ALA A 38 -3.14 -8.41 10.60
N VAL A 39 -2.16 -8.54 9.69
CA VAL A 39 -1.18 -9.63 9.71
C VAL A 39 -0.28 -9.53 10.95
N GLY A 40 0.29 -8.35 11.26
CA GLY A 40 1.11 -8.18 12.46
C GLY A 40 0.36 -8.50 13.76
N THR A 41 -0.89 -8.07 13.83
CA THR A 41 -1.79 -8.39 14.96
C THR A 41 -2.15 -9.90 14.99
N ALA A 42 -2.37 -10.53 13.83
CA ALA A 42 -2.64 -11.97 13.76
C ALA A 42 -1.43 -12.82 14.18
N VAL A 43 -0.21 -12.39 13.81
CA VAL A 43 1.03 -13.04 14.32
C VAL A 43 1.14 -12.87 15.84
N ALA A 44 0.83 -11.69 16.38
CA ALA A 44 0.81 -11.46 17.82
C ALA A 44 -0.19 -12.40 18.53
N PHE A 45 -1.40 -12.48 17.99
CA PHE A 45 -2.41 -13.42 18.50
C PHE A 45 -1.94 -14.87 18.40
N ALA A 46 -1.38 -15.28 17.25
CA ALA A 46 -0.86 -16.63 17.04
C ALA A 46 0.30 -17.01 17.99
N THR A 47 1.06 -16.04 18.49
CA THR A 47 2.20 -16.29 19.39
C THR A 47 1.87 -16.17 20.87
N THR A 48 0.90 -15.32 21.23
CA THR A 48 0.61 -14.97 22.62
C THR A 48 -0.82 -15.34 23.08
N GLY A 49 -1.74 -15.59 22.15
CA GLY A 49 -3.17 -15.76 22.44
C GLY A 49 -3.90 -14.47 22.83
N LEU A 50 -3.21 -13.34 22.88
CA LEU A 50 -3.76 -12.06 23.34
C LEU A 50 -4.13 -11.15 22.16
N PHE A 51 -5.25 -10.45 22.29
CA PHE A 51 -5.69 -9.42 21.36
C PHE A 51 -6.16 -8.18 22.11
N ASN A 52 -5.46 -7.07 21.88
CA ASN A 52 -5.84 -5.78 22.43
C ASN A 52 -6.59 -4.97 21.35
N ALA A 53 -7.91 -4.95 21.44
CA ALA A 53 -8.78 -4.27 20.49
C ALA A 53 -8.55 -2.73 20.48
N GLN A 54 -8.26 -2.11 21.63
CA GLN A 54 -8.01 -0.68 21.72
C GLN A 54 -6.75 -0.32 20.95
N SER A 55 -5.64 -1.04 21.16
CA SER A 55 -4.38 -0.85 20.42
C SER A 55 -4.59 -1.05 18.92
N PHE A 56 -5.30 -2.12 18.53
CA PHE A 56 -5.59 -2.42 17.13
C PHE A 56 -6.39 -1.31 16.45
N LEU A 57 -7.52 -0.90 17.04
CA LEU A 57 -8.41 0.10 16.44
C LEU A 57 -7.77 1.50 16.39
N THR A 58 -7.01 1.88 17.43
CA THR A 58 -6.28 3.15 17.43
C THR A 58 -5.22 3.17 16.36
N PHE A 59 -4.43 2.09 16.23
CA PHE A 59 -3.41 1.99 15.20
C PHE A 59 -4.05 1.96 13.80
N LEU A 60 -5.13 1.19 13.61
CA LEU A 60 -5.83 1.11 12.32
C LEU A 60 -6.36 2.47 11.87
N GLY A 61 -7.03 3.22 12.75
CA GLY A 61 -7.52 4.56 12.46
C GLY A 61 -6.38 5.51 12.09
N SER A 62 -5.28 5.46 12.84
CA SER A 62 -4.07 6.24 12.56
C SER A 62 -3.45 5.89 11.22
N ALA A 63 -3.32 4.60 10.90
CA ALA A 63 -2.75 4.15 9.64
C ALA A 63 -3.58 4.55 8.43
N VAL A 64 -4.92 4.49 8.52
CA VAL A 64 -5.82 4.96 7.46
C VAL A 64 -5.60 6.46 7.18
N LEU A 65 -5.45 7.28 8.22
CA LEU A 65 -5.17 8.72 8.07
C LEU A 65 -3.76 8.98 7.50
N ILE A 66 -2.76 8.22 7.92
CA ILE A 66 -1.39 8.31 7.37
C ILE A 66 -1.36 7.93 5.89
N ILE A 67 -2.10 6.89 5.47
CA ILE A 67 -2.22 6.53 4.05
C ILE A 67 -2.98 7.61 3.27
N ALA A 68 -4.01 8.23 3.86
CA ALA A 68 -4.69 9.36 3.25
C ALA A 68 -3.71 10.53 3.01
N TRP A 69 -2.87 10.84 4.01
CA TRP A 69 -1.79 11.81 3.85
C TRP A 69 -0.86 11.46 2.71
N LEU A 70 -0.34 10.23 2.65
CA LEU A 70 0.57 9.78 1.59
C LEU A 70 -0.07 9.94 0.21
N ASN A 71 -1.33 9.51 0.05
CA ASN A 71 -2.04 9.59 -1.22
C ASN A 71 -2.28 11.04 -1.67
N LEU A 72 -2.72 11.91 -0.75
CA LEU A 72 -2.97 13.33 -1.05
C LEU A 72 -1.65 14.08 -1.29
N SER A 73 -0.60 13.80 -0.53
CA SER A 73 0.72 14.40 -0.71
C SER A 73 1.34 14.01 -2.05
N ASN A 74 1.16 12.76 -2.47
CA ASN A 74 1.60 12.34 -3.80
C ASN A 74 0.92 13.15 -4.90
N ASP A 75 -0.41 13.37 -4.83
CA ASP A 75 -1.13 14.17 -5.82
C ASP A 75 -0.64 15.65 -5.81
N VAL A 76 -0.24 16.20 -4.63
CA VAL A 76 0.34 17.55 -4.52
C VAL A 76 1.73 17.62 -5.17
N PHE A 77 2.61 16.66 -4.86
CA PHE A 77 3.97 16.64 -5.40
C PHE A 77 4.01 16.29 -6.89
N ASP A 78 3.11 15.41 -7.35
CA ASP A 78 2.96 15.10 -8.77
C ASP A 78 2.44 16.29 -9.58
N ALA A 79 1.56 17.12 -9.00
CA ALA A 79 1.15 18.39 -9.60
C ALA A 79 2.29 19.40 -9.72
N GLU A 80 3.29 19.38 -8.82
CA GLU A 80 4.48 20.22 -8.88
C GLU A 80 5.46 19.80 -9.99
N THR A 81 5.56 18.50 -10.26
CA THR A 81 6.46 17.97 -11.30
C THR A 81 5.81 17.94 -12.68
N GLY A 82 4.49 18.13 -12.76
CA GLY A 82 3.74 18.07 -13.99
C GLY A 82 3.46 16.66 -14.52
N ILE A 83 3.81 15.61 -13.78
CA ILE A 83 3.56 14.21 -14.20
C ILE A 83 2.08 13.89 -14.29
N ASP A 84 1.24 14.59 -13.51
CA ASP A 84 -0.20 14.37 -13.41
C ASP A 84 -1.05 15.31 -14.28
N VAL A 85 -0.45 16.06 -15.21
CA VAL A 85 -1.19 17.03 -16.06
C VAL A 85 -2.36 16.38 -16.79
N ASN A 86 -2.19 15.14 -17.25
CA ASN A 86 -3.21 14.38 -17.99
C ASN A 86 -4.10 13.49 -17.10
N LYS A 87 -3.88 13.49 -15.80
CA LYS A 87 -4.58 12.59 -14.86
C LYS A 87 -5.86 13.23 -14.30
N ALA A 88 -6.97 13.02 -14.99
CA ALA A 88 -8.28 13.58 -14.65
C ALA A 88 -8.77 13.23 -13.22
N HIS A 89 -8.23 12.16 -12.59
CA HIS A 89 -8.61 11.68 -11.26
C HIS A 89 -7.58 12.03 -10.17
N SER A 90 -6.68 13.00 -10.38
CA SER A 90 -5.90 13.60 -9.29
C SER A 90 -6.82 14.49 -8.44
N VAL A 91 -6.71 14.40 -7.11
CA VAL A 91 -7.50 15.25 -6.19
C VAL A 91 -7.19 16.72 -6.43
N VAL A 92 -5.94 17.07 -6.74
CA VAL A 92 -5.54 18.45 -7.07
C VAL A 92 -6.25 18.92 -8.34
N ASN A 93 -6.31 18.10 -9.39
CA ASN A 93 -7.00 18.47 -10.64
C ASN A 93 -8.53 18.56 -10.46
N LEU A 94 -9.12 17.70 -9.62
CA LEU A 94 -10.56 17.71 -9.34
C LEU A 94 -11.00 18.91 -8.49
N THR A 95 -10.16 19.34 -7.55
CA THR A 95 -10.45 20.48 -6.68
C THR A 95 -10.03 21.81 -7.28
N GLY A 96 -9.06 21.80 -8.21
CA GLY A 96 -8.40 23.00 -8.71
C GLY A 96 -7.63 23.77 -7.63
N ASN A 97 -7.42 23.20 -6.44
CA ASN A 97 -6.82 23.89 -5.31
C ASN A 97 -5.75 23.02 -4.60
N LYS A 98 -4.50 23.15 -5.06
CA LYS A 98 -3.35 22.44 -4.50
C LYS A 98 -3.14 22.73 -3.01
N SER A 99 -3.34 24.00 -2.58
CA SER A 99 -3.16 24.39 -1.18
C SER A 99 -4.15 23.70 -0.26
N LEU A 100 -5.43 23.60 -0.66
CA LEU A 100 -6.45 22.88 0.10
C LEU A 100 -6.04 21.40 0.27
N VAL A 101 -5.64 20.72 -0.80
CA VAL A 101 -5.23 19.31 -0.75
C VAL A 101 -4.01 19.14 0.15
N PHE A 102 -3.02 20.04 0.07
CA PHE A 102 -1.85 20.03 0.94
C PHE A 102 -2.24 20.14 2.42
N TRP A 103 -3.09 21.07 2.79
CA TRP A 103 -3.50 21.24 4.19
C TRP A 103 -4.33 20.08 4.71
N VAL A 104 -5.27 19.55 3.91
CA VAL A 104 -6.05 18.35 4.27
C VAL A 104 -5.12 17.15 4.47
N ALA A 105 -4.13 16.96 3.60
CA ALA A 105 -3.13 15.92 3.78
C ALA A 105 -2.39 16.04 5.12
N ASN A 106 -1.89 17.24 5.45
CA ASN A 106 -1.15 17.46 6.70
C ASN A 106 -2.03 17.34 7.96
N ILE A 107 -3.30 17.68 7.88
CA ILE A 107 -4.26 17.42 8.97
C ILE A 107 -4.43 15.92 9.17
N CYS A 108 -4.59 15.14 8.09
CA CYS A 108 -4.65 13.68 8.18
C CYS A 108 -3.38 13.11 8.84
N LEU A 109 -2.20 13.59 8.46
CA LEU A 109 -0.94 13.19 9.10
C LEU A 109 -0.93 13.54 10.59
N GLY A 110 -1.26 14.79 10.93
CA GLY A 110 -1.25 15.27 12.31
C GLY A 110 -2.17 14.47 13.22
N VAL A 111 -3.40 14.19 12.77
CA VAL A 111 -4.37 13.38 13.52
C VAL A 111 -3.90 11.92 13.61
N GLY A 112 -3.40 11.35 12.50
CA GLY A 112 -2.87 9.98 12.47
C GLY A 112 -1.68 9.80 13.43
N ILE A 113 -0.70 10.71 13.38
CA ILE A 113 0.46 10.68 14.31
C ILE A 113 0.02 10.95 15.75
N GLY A 114 -0.96 11.83 15.96
CA GLY A 114 -1.56 12.05 17.29
C GLY A 114 -2.14 10.77 17.89
N GLY A 115 -2.83 9.94 17.10
CA GLY A 115 -3.32 8.63 17.53
C GLY A 115 -2.18 7.66 17.87
N ILE A 116 -1.08 7.66 17.09
CA ILE A 116 0.11 6.84 17.38
C ILE A 116 0.80 7.31 18.68
N PHE A 117 0.90 8.62 18.92
CA PHE A 117 1.43 9.13 20.18
C PHE A 117 0.52 8.80 21.37
N ALA A 118 -0.81 8.86 21.21
CA ALA A 118 -1.75 8.41 22.23
C ALA A 118 -1.56 6.93 22.57
N LEU A 119 -1.38 6.08 21.55
CA LEU A 119 -1.08 4.65 21.73
C LEU A 119 0.23 4.46 22.50
N SER A 120 1.31 5.12 22.09
CA SER A 120 2.60 5.05 22.77
C SER A 120 2.54 5.58 24.22
N TRP A 121 1.74 6.61 24.45
CA TRP A 121 1.50 7.14 25.80
C TRP A 121 0.79 6.12 26.70
N TRP A 122 -0.25 5.45 26.21
CA TRP A 122 -0.95 4.42 26.97
C TRP A 122 -0.07 3.21 27.26
N GLN A 123 0.81 2.85 26.33
CA GLN A 123 1.76 1.75 26.47
C GLN A 123 3.00 2.13 27.29
N GLN A 124 3.22 3.41 27.59
CA GLN A 124 4.44 3.95 28.21
C GLN A 124 5.71 3.54 27.45
N ASP A 125 5.60 3.38 26.12
CA ASP A 125 6.66 2.90 25.24
C ASP A 125 6.63 3.63 23.90
N PRO A 126 7.73 4.33 23.50
CA PRO A 126 7.78 5.09 22.25
C PRO A 126 8.04 4.26 21.00
N THR A 127 8.28 2.95 21.13
CA THR A 127 8.76 2.10 20.02
C THR A 127 7.82 2.11 18.82
N VAL A 128 6.50 2.00 19.04
CA VAL A 128 5.52 2.07 17.94
C VAL A 128 5.57 3.42 17.24
N ALA A 129 5.69 4.53 17.99
CA ALA A 129 5.81 5.86 17.41
C ALA A 129 7.08 5.99 16.57
N ILE A 130 8.21 5.51 17.05
CA ILE A 130 9.48 5.52 16.32
C ILE A 130 9.36 4.74 15.01
N LEU A 131 8.81 3.54 15.03
CA LEU A 131 8.63 2.70 13.84
C LEU A 131 7.71 3.37 12.82
N VAL A 132 6.57 3.93 13.26
CA VAL A 132 5.63 4.61 12.38
C VAL A 132 6.23 5.90 11.81
N LEU A 133 6.95 6.69 12.61
CA LEU A 133 7.64 7.89 12.12
C LEU A 133 8.70 7.56 11.07
N LEU A 134 9.44 6.45 11.24
CA LEU A 134 10.36 5.96 10.21
C LEU A 134 9.62 5.57 8.93
N CYS A 135 8.48 4.88 9.04
CA CYS A 135 7.65 4.55 7.88
C CYS A 135 7.12 5.82 7.19
N CYS A 136 6.66 6.82 7.94
CA CYS A 136 6.24 8.11 7.39
C CYS A 136 7.38 8.83 6.69
N PHE A 137 8.58 8.84 7.28
CA PHE A 137 9.76 9.43 6.66
C PHE A 137 10.11 8.74 5.34
N LEU A 138 10.17 7.40 5.31
CA LEU A 138 10.39 6.63 4.08
C LEU A 138 9.31 6.92 3.03
N GLY A 139 8.04 6.95 3.44
CA GLY A 139 6.92 7.29 2.56
C GLY A 139 7.03 8.71 2.00
N TYR A 140 7.44 9.70 2.82
CA TYR A 140 7.71 11.05 2.35
C TYR A 140 8.84 11.08 1.31
N THR A 141 9.95 10.38 1.56
CA THR A 141 11.10 10.38 0.65
C THR A 141 10.79 9.80 -0.73
N TYR A 142 9.69 9.02 -0.83
CA TYR A 142 9.27 8.45 -2.11
C TYR A 142 8.95 9.51 -3.16
N GLN A 143 8.14 10.53 -2.82
CA GLN A 143 7.70 11.58 -3.74
C GLN A 143 8.12 12.98 -3.30
N GLY A 144 8.36 13.17 -1.99
CA GLY A 144 8.60 14.48 -1.39
C GLY A 144 9.97 15.07 -1.74
N PRO A 145 10.02 16.40 -1.98
CA PRO A 145 11.29 17.09 -2.16
C PRO A 145 12.10 17.15 -0.85
N PRO A 146 13.42 17.15 -0.88
CA PRO A 146 14.29 17.11 -2.07
C PRO A 146 14.57 15.69 -2.57
N PHE A 147 14.08 14.65 -1.89
CA PHE A 147 14.53 13.27 -2.09
C PHE A 147 13.99 12.63 -3.38
N ARG A 148 12.67 12.58 -3.55
CA ARG A 148 11.96 11.99 -4.71
C ARG A 148 12.55 10.63 -5.14
N LEU A 149 12.80 9.73 -4.18
CA LEU A 149 13.46 8.43 -4.43
C LEU A 149 12.65 7.52 -5.36
N GLY A 150 11.32 7.71 -5.46
CA GLY A 150 10.49 7.04 -6.44
C GLY A 150 10.90 7.35 -7.89
N TYR A 151 11.40 8.57 -8.16
CA TYR A 151 11.94 8.96 -9.46
C TYR A 151 13.25 8.24 -9.79
N LEU A 152 13.98 7.80 -8.77
CA LEU A 152 15.20 6.99 -8.91
C LEU A 152 14.93 5.48 -9.02
N GLY A 153 13.65 5.05 -9.02
CA GLY A 153 13.27 3.64 -9.09
C GLY A 153 13.47 2.87 -7.78
N LEU A 154 13.48 3.57 -6.64
CA LEU A 154 13.60 2.96 -5.30
C LEU A 154 12.25 2.76 -4.62
N GLY A 155 11.15 3.02 -5.32
CA GLY A 155 9.80 2.98 -4.77
C GLY A 155 9.42 1.61 -4.20
N GLU A 156 9.72 0.53 -4.91
CA GLU A 156 9.41 -0.83 -4.50
C GLU A 156 10.19 -1.25 -3.25
N ILE A 157 11.43 -0.78 -3.13
CA ILE A 157 12.26 -1.01 -1.93
C ILE A 157 11.66 -0.27 -0.73
N ILE A 158 11.25 0.99 -0.91
CA ILE A 158 10.57 1.78 0.12
C ILE A 158 9.26 1.08 0.52
N CYS A 159 8.44 0.65 -0.44
CA CYS A 159 7.22 -0.10 -0.17
C CYS A 159 7.48 -1.37 0.63
N PHE A 160 8.50 -2.15 0.24
CA PHE A 160 8.88 -3.37 0.94
C PHE A 160 9.15 -3.10 2.42
N PHE A 161 10.06 -2.16 2.72
CA PHE A 161 10.45 -1.89 4.11
C PHE A 161 9.33 -1.22 4.91
N THR A 162 8.56 -0.32 4.31
CA THR A 162 7.50 0.43 5.00
C THR A 162 6.32 -0.47 5.36
N PHE A 163 5.79 -1.22 4.39
CA PHE A 163 4.58 -2.04 4.59
C PHE A 163 4.88 -3.45 5.09
N GLY A 164 6.05 -4.00 4.79
CA GLY A 164 6.51 -5.27 5.34
C GLY A 164 7.11 -5.08 6.74
N PRO A 165 8.44 -5.08 6.88
CA PRO A 165 9.12 -5.02 8.18
C PRO A 165 8.63 -3.88 9.07
N GLY A 166 8.42 -2.69 8.53
CA GLY A 166 7.99 -1.53 9.31
C GLY A 166 6.59 -1.68 9.90
N ALA A 167 5.57 -1.76 9.04
CA ALA A 167 4.17 -1.76 9.50
C ALA A 167 3.78 -3.06 10.22
N VAL A 168 4.22 -4.24 9.74
CA VAL A 168 3.91 -5.53 10.39
C VAL A 168 4.56 -5.62 11.76
N SER A 169 5.85 -5.24 11.89
CA SER A 169 6.54 -5.27 13.18
C SER A 169 5.97 -4.23 14.16
N ALA A 170 5.60 -3.03 13.67
CA ALA A 170 4.94 -2.05 14.52
C ALA A 170 3.58 -2.53 15.03
N ALA A 171 2.79 -3.22 14.17
CA ALA A 171 1.52 -3.79 14.57
C ALA A 171 1.68 -4.95 15.56
N TYR A 172 2.66 -5.82 15.35
CA TYR A 172 3.03 -6.87 16.30
C TYR A 172 3.43 -6.27 17.66
N TYR A 173 4.34 -5.28 17.63
CA TYR A 173 4.83 -4.61 18.82
C TYR A 173 3.70 -3.88 19.58
N ALA A 174 2.78 -3.25 18.87
CA ALA A 174 1.61 -2.60 19.46
C ALA A 174 0.72 -3.56 20.26
N GLN A 175 0.77 -4.87 19.99
CA GLN A 175 0.03 -5.89 20.72
C GLN A 175 0.82 -6.50 21.88
N THR A 176 2.16 -6.67 21.73
CA THR A 176 2.99 -7.52 22.59
C THR A 176 4.04 -6.75 23.37
N GLN A 177 4.36 -5.51 22.96
CA GLN A 177 5.48 -4.70 23.47
C GLN A 177 6.84 -5.41 23.38
N THR A 178 6.98 -6.34 22.45
CA THR A 178 8.22 -7.07 22.18
C THR A 178 8.44 -7.22 20.68
N PHE A 179 9.66 -7.55 20.29
CA PHE A 179 9.97 -7.95 18.90
C PHE A 179 10.02 -9.48 18.80
N ASP A 180 9.58 -10.01 17.67
CA ASP A 180 9.69 -11.43 17.36
C ASP A 180 10.18 -11.63 15.92
N LEU A 181 11.15 -12.51 15.73
CA LEU A 181 11.67 -12.88 14.41
C LEU A 181 10.61 -13.53 13.52
N LYS A 182 9.59 -14.16 14.10
CA LYS A 182 8.45 -14.70 13.33
C LYS A 182 7.68 -13.59 12.65
N ALA A 183 7.37 -12.50 13.36
CA ALA A 183 6.72 -11.33 12.79
C ALA A 183 7.56 -10.71 11.68
N LEU A 184 8.87 -10.60 11.88
CA LEU A 184 9.79 -10.10 10.85
C LEU A 184 9.84 -11.03 9.64
N ALA A 185 9.89 -12.35 9.83
CA ALA A 185 9.87 -13.31 8.73
C ALA A 185 8.57 -13.24 7.92
N VAL A 186 7.41 -13.19 8.58
CA VAL A 186 6.10 -13.06 7.93
C VAL A 186 5.97 -11.73 7.21
N SER A 187 6.55 -10.66 7.76
CA SER A 187 6.51 -9.32 7.15
C SER A 187 7.13 -9.26 5.76
N THR A 188 8.08 -10.15 5.44
CA THR A 188 8.71 -10.20 4.11
C THR A 188 7.70 -10.59 3.02
N ILE A 189 6.74 -11.48 3.32
CA ILE A 189 5.65 -11.84 2.41
C ILE A 189 4.81 -10.61 2.08
N ILE A 190 4.42 -9.86 3.11
CA ILE A 190 3.61 -8.64 2.96
C ILE A 190 4.38 -7.56 2.21
N GLY A 191 5.66 -7.37 2.54
CA GLY A 191 6.51 -6.39 1.87
C GLY A 191 6.66 -6.65 0.37
N ILE A 192 6.93 -7.91 -0.03
CA ILE A 192 7.01 -8.29 -1.45
C ILE A 192 5.66 -8.09 -2.13
N SER A 193 4.56 -8.54 -1.52
CA SER A 193 3.23 -8.42 -2.09
C SER A 193 2.81 -6.96 -2.31
N THR A 194 3.16 -6.07 -1.37
CA THR A 194 2.89 -4.62 -1.48
C THR A 194 3.74 -3.99 -2.59
N SER A 195 5.02 -4.38 -2.69
CA SER A 195 5.90 -3.92 -3.77
C SER A 195 5.40 -4.33 -5.15
N ILE A 196 4.79 -5.52 -5.28
CA ILE A 196 4.15 -5.96 -6.53
C ILE A 196 3.02 -5.01 -6.96
N ILE A 197 2.24 -4.45 -6.03
CA ILE A 197 1.16 -3.50 -6.37
C ILE A 197 1.75 -2.24 -7.03
N LEU A 198 2.79 -1.67 -6.43
CA LEU A 198 3.47 -0.50 -6.98
C LEU A 198 4.14 -0.84 -8.32
N PHE A 199 4.84 -1.96 -8.41
CA PHE A 199 5.49 -2.45 -9.62
C PHE A 199 4.51 -2.58 -10.78
N CYS A 200 3.32 -3.14 -10.54
CA CYS A 200 2.27 -3.27 -11.54
C CYS A 200 1.71 -1.93 -12.01
N SER A 201 1.75 -0.88 -11.17
CA SER A 201 1.29 0.45 -11.56
C SER A 201 2.17 1.09 -12.63
N HIS A 202 3.44 0.73 -12.72
CA HIS A 202 4.40 1.31 -13.67
C HIS A 202 4.29 0.76 -15.09
N PHE A 203 3.65 -0.39 -15.33
CA PHE A 203 3.57 -0.96 -16.68
C PHE A 203 2.86 -0.08 -17.69
N HIS A 204 1.81 0.64 -17.27
CA HIS A 204 1.05 1.51 -18.15
C HIS A 204 1.53 2.97 -18.16
N GLN A 205 2.51 3.32 -17.32
CA GLN A 205 3.00 4.68 -17.11
C GLN A 205 4.40 4.92 -17.69
N VAL A 206 4.93 4.00 -18.52
CA VAL A 206 6.31 4.07 -19.01
C VAL A 206 6.60 5.38 -19.76
N GLU A 207 5.69 5.82 -20.63
CA GLU A 207 5.85 7.06 -21.41
C GLU A 207 5.77 8.30 -20.49
N ASP A 208 4.81 8.34 -19.57
CA ASP A 208 4.64 9.43 -18.62
C ASP A 208 5.83 9.51 -17.66
N ASP A 209 6.29 8.36 -17.14
CA ASP A 209 7.46 8.26 -16.25
C ASP A 209 8.72 8.81 -16.98
N LEU A 210 8.94 8.40 -18.24
CA LEU A 210 10.07 8.89 -19.05
C LEU A 210 9.98 10.40 -19.32
N ALA A 211 8.80 10.90 -19.68
CA ALA A 211 8.58 12.33 -19.93
C ALA A 211 8.85 13.19 -18.69
N ALA A 212 8.52 12.67 -17.50
CA ALA A 212 8.78 13.33 -16.22
C ALA A 212 10.19 13.07 -15.65
N GLY A 213 11.06 12.36 -16.38
CA GLY A 213 12.42 12.00 -15.93
C GLY A 213 12.44 10.93 -14.83
N LYS A 214 11.32 10.24 -14.57
CA LYS A 214 11.24 9.17 -13.60
C LYS A 214 11.74 7.85 -14.20
N ARG A 215 12.63 7.19 -13.47
CA ARG A 215 13.27 5.93 -13.88
C ARG A 215 12.75 4.77 -13.03
N SER A 216 11.44 4.51 -13.12
CA SER A 216 10.82 3.37 -12.46
C SER A 216 11.47 2.04 -12.89
N PRO A 217 11.34 0.95 -12.10
CA PRO A 217 11.92 -0.34 -12.47
C PRO A 217 11.47 -0.83 -13.85
N ILE A 218 10.22 -0.57 -14.26
CA ILE A 218 9.73 -0.95 -15.59
C ILE A 218 10.40 -0.13 -16.69
N VAL A 219 10.65 1.16 -16.47
CA VAL A 219 11.42 2.00 -17.41
C VAL A 219 12.85 1.45 -17.59
N ARG A 220 13.49 0.96 -16.52
CA ARG A 220 14.86 0.43 -16.55
C ARG A 220 14.95 -0.96 -17.17
N LEU A 221 14.02 -1.85 -16.85
CA LEU A 221 14.04 -3.26 -17.26
C LEU A 221 13.42 -3.49 -18.64
N GLY A 222 12.53 -2.57 -19.05
CA GLY A 222 11.58 -2.80 -20.11
C GLY A 222 10.42 -3.68 -19.67
N THR A 223 9.28 -3.54 -20.32
CA THR A 223 8.03 -4.22 -19.92
C THR A 223 8.13 -5.75 -19.97
N ALA A 224 8.86 -6.32 -20.97
CA ALA A 224 9.01 -7.77 -21.11
C ALA A 224 9.81 -8.39 -19.95
N ASN A 225 10.94 -7.78 -19.53
CA ASN A 225 11.70 -8.26 -18.38
C ASN A 225 10.96 -7.95 -17.07
N GLY A 226 10.25 -6.82 -17.01
CA GLY A 226 9.37 -6.51 -15.90
C GLY A 226 8.33 -7.61 -15.65
N ALA A 227 7.70 -8.15 -16.71
CA ALA A 227 6.76 -9.26 -16.59
C ALA A 227 7.41 -10.53 -16.00
N LYS A 228 8.67 -10.84 -16.37
CA LYS A 228 9.43 -11.95 -15.78
C LYS A 228 9.76 -11.73 -14.31
N VAL A 229 10.15 -10.50 -13.96
CA VAL A 229 10.42 -10.12 -12.55
C VAL A 229 9.15 -10.24 -11.71
N LEU A 230 8.00 -9.79 -12.21
CA LEU A 230 6.72 -9.97 -11.54
C LEU A 230 6.40 -11.45 -11.29
N ALA A 231 6.56 -12.29 -12.31
CA ALA A 231 6.32 -13.73 -12.16
C ALA A 231 7.25 -14.34 -11.11
N ALA A 232 8.55 -14.00 -11.15
CA ALA A 232 9.53 -14.47 -10.17
C ALA A 232 9.18 -14.01 -8.74
N ALA A 233 8.83 -12.73 -8.55
CA ALA A 233 8.45 -12.19 -7.25
C ALA A 233 7.19 -12.89 -6.69
N THR A 234 6.21 -13.17 -7.54
CA THR A 234 5.00 -13.91 -7.16
C THR A 234 5.33 -15.35 -6.72
N VAL A 235 6.21 -16.04 -7.44
CA VAL A 235 6.68 -17.40 -7.05
C VAL A 235 7.45 -17.34 -5.73
N ILE A 236 8.30 -16.34 -5.51
CA ILE A 236 9.07 -16.16 -4.27
C ILE A 236 8.14 -16.07 -3.06
N ILE A 237 6.98 -15.41 -3.16
CA ILE A 237 6.02 -15.34 -2.06
C ILE A 237 5.58 -16.73 -1.62
N TYR A 238 5.25 -17.62 -2.56
CA TYR A 238 4.81 -18.98 -2.24
C TYR A 238 5.97 -19.86 -1.73
N LEU A 239 7.17 -19.70 -2.30
CA LEU A 239 8.36 -20.41 -1.81
C LEU A 239 8.73 -19.98 -0.39
N LEU A 240 8.65 -18.68 -0.09
CA LEU A 240 8.82 -18.14 1.25
C LEU A 240 7.75 -18.69 2.20
N THR A 241 6.48 -18.66 1.81
CA THR A 241 5.38 -19.22 2.62
C THR A 241 5.64 -20.70 2.92
N ALA A 242 6.00 -21.51 1.92
CA ALA A 242 6.34 -22.92 2.10
C ALA A 242 7.54 -23.08 3.04
N ALA A 243 8.62 -22.32 2.84
CA ALA A 243 9.79 -22.38 3.71
C ALA A 243 9.46 -22.05 5.17
N LEU A 244 8.67 -21.00 5.42
CA LEU A 244 8.25 -20.62 6.77
C LEU A 244 7.34 -21.68 7.42
N LEU A 245 6.52 -22.38 6.65
CA LEU A 245 5.74 -23.54 7.12
C LEU A 245 6.63 -24.71 7.51
N PHE A 246 7.59 -25.08 6.64
CA PHE A 246 8.53 -26.17 6.93
C PHE A 246 9.46 -25.89 8.11
N LEU A 247 9.82 -24.63 8.32
CA LEU A 247 10.61 -24.20 9.48
C LEU A 247 9.79 -24.09 10.78
N GLY A 248 8.48 -24.31 10.74
CA GLY A 248 7.58 -24.17 11.88
C GLY A 248 7.42 -22.71 12.36
N ILE A 249 7.79 -21.74 11.54
CA ILE A 249 7.60 -20.31 11.82
C ILE A 249 6.13 -19.93 11.60
N LEU A 250 5.53 -20.44 10.52
CA LEU A 250 4.09 -20.34 10.26
C LEU A 250 3.38 -21.60 10.76
N PRO A 251 2.17 -21.44 11.38
CA PRO A 251 1.30 -22.56 11.67
C PRO A 251 0.89 -23.36 10.44
N VAL A 252 0.64 -24.66 10.61
CA VAL A 252 0.21 -25.55 9.51
C VAL A 252 -1.05 -25.02 8.81
N MET A 253 -1.98 -24.42 9.54
CA MET A 253 -3.19 -23.83 8.94
C MET A 253 -2.89 -22.77 7.87
N CYS A 254 -1.70 -22.14 7.89
CA CYS A 254 -1.31 -21.17 6.84
C CYS A 254 -1.10 -21.81 5.45
N TRP A 255 -1.20 -23.16 5.30
CA TRP A 255 -1.30 -23.79 3.98
C TRP A 255 -2.46 -23.26 3.14
N ILE A 256 -3.51 -22.75 3.78
CA ILE A 256 -4.64 -22.14 3.05
C ILE A 256 -4.24 -20.93 2.20
N VAL A 257 -3.07 -20.30 2.45
CA VAL A 257 -2.51 -19.21 1.62
C VAL A 257 -2.37 -19.63 0.16
N PHE A 258 -2.08 -20.90 -0.11
CA PHE A 258 -2.02 -21.43 -1.48
C PHE A 258 -3.37 -21.38 -2.20
N GLY A 259 -4.49 -21.17 -1.51
CA GLY A 259 -5.80 -20.85 -2.10
C GLY A 259 -5.82 -19.53 -2.87
N SER A 260 -4.82 -18.65 -2.70
CA SER A 260 -4.65 -17.42 -3.49
C SER A 260 -3.97 -17.63 -4.85
N LEU A 261 -3.50 -18.85 -5.18
CA LEU A 261 -2.85 -19.17 -6.46
C LEU A 261 -3.66 -18.77 -7.71
N PRO A 262 -5.01 -18.89 -7.76
CA PRO A 262 -5.77 -18.43 -8.91
C PRO A 262 -5.60 -16.93 -9.19
N PHE A 263 -5.56 -16.09 -8.15
CA PHE A 263 -5.34 -14.65 -8.28
C PHE A 263 -3.91 -14.33 -8.76
N ALA A 264 -2.92 -15.04 -8.22
CA ALA A 264 -1.54 -14.94 -8.66
C ALA A 264 -1.38 -15.34 -10.13
N TYR A 265 -1.99 -16.45 -10.55
CA TYR A 265 -1.99 -16.91 -11.92
C TYR A 265 -2.66 -15.90 -12.86
N GLN A 266 -3.81 -15.35 -12.46
CA GLN A 266 -4.51 -14.33 -13.23
C GLN A 266 -3.65 -13.08 -13.42
N LEU A 267 -3.01 -12.57 -12.36
CA LEU A 267 -2.12 -11.43 -12.42
C LEU A 267 -0.95 -11.67 -13.39
N VAL A 268 -0.21 -12.76 -13.18
CA VAL A 268 0.99 -13.08 -13.96
C VAL A 268 0.63 -13.30 -15.44
N THR A 269 -0.43 -14.05 -15.72
CA THR A 269 -0.89 -14.31 -17.09
C THR A 269 -1.33 -13.03 -17.77
N HIS A 270 -2.11 -12.18 -17.09
CA HIS A 270 -2.57 -10.90 -17.62
C HIS A 270 -1.41 -10.00 -18.02
N VAL A 271 -0.40 -9.84 -17.14
CA VAL A 271 0.76 -9.00 -17.42
C VAL A 271 1.62 -9.60 -18.53
N ASN A 272 1.89 -10.91 -18.52
CA ASN A 272 2.67 -11.55 -19.57
C ASN A 272 2.05 -11.38 -20.97
N GLN A 273 0.72 -11.41 -21.07
CA GLN A 273 0.01 -11.25 -22.35
C GLN A 273 -0.12 -9.79 -22.81
N ASN A 274 -0.10 -8.84 -21.87
CA ASN A 274 -0.46 -7.46 -22.15
C ASN A 274 0.63 -6.43 -21.81
N HIS A 275 1.81 -6.83 -21.35
CA HIS A 275 2.86 -5.92 -20.86
C HIS A 275 3.23 -4.80 -21.84
N ALA A 276 3.15 -5.05 -23.16
CA ALA A 276 3.47 -4.09 -24.20
C ALA A 276 2.27 -3.20 -24.61
N LEU A 277 1.10 -3.37 -24.01
CA LEU A 277 -0.14 -2.69 -24.36
C LEU A 277 -0.63 -1.84 -23.17
N PRO A 278 -0.24 -0.54 -23.06
CA PRO A 278 -0.52 0.30 -21.89
C PRO A 278 -1.99 0.30 -21.45
N ASN A 279 -2.91 0.41 -22.41
CA ASN A 279 -4.35 0.45 -22.13
C ASN A 279 -4.89 -0.88 -21.55
N LYS A 280 -4.33 -2.02 -21.94
CA LYS A 280 -4.76 -3.33 -21.45
C LYS A 280 -4.09 -3.66 -20.10
N VAL A 281 -2.79 -3.39 -20.00
CA VAL A 281 -2.03 -3.70 -18.77
C VAL A 281 -2.37 -2.77 -17.60
N SER A 282 -3.05 -1.65 -17.83
CA SER A 282 -3.45 -0.69 -16.80
C SER A 282 -4.27 -1.31 -15.65
N ASN A 283 -4.96 -2.43 -15.92
CA ASN A 283 -5.71 -3.18 -14.91
C ASN A 283 -4.82 -4.02 -13.96
N SER A 284 -3.54 -4.22 -14.29
CA SER A 284 -2.63 -5.10 -13.53
C SER A 284 -2.49 -4.73 -12.06
N LYS A 285 -2.53 -3.43 -11.72
CA LYS A 285 -2.50 -2.96 -10.33
C LYS A 285 -3.69 -3.45 -9.50
N PHE A 286 -4.88 -3.54 -10.10
CA PHE A 286 -6.08 -4.05 -9.40
C PHE A 286 -5.99 -5.56 -9.21
N LEU A 287 -5.51 -6.30 -10.21
CA LEU A 287 -5.24 -7.73 -10.07
C LEU A 287 -4.16 -8.01 -9.02
N ALA A 288 -3.16 -7.12 -8.90
CA ALA A 288 -2.15 -7.21 -7.83
C ALA A 288 -2.76 -6.95 -6.45
N ILE A 289 -3.72 -6.02 -6.33
CA ILE A 289 -4.47 -5.78 -5.09
C ILE A 289 -5.34 -6.99 -4.74
N ASP A 290 -6.03 -7.60 -5.70
CA ASP A 290 -6.84 -8.79 -5.47
C ASP A 290 -5.98 -9.97 -4.98
N PHE A 291 -4.81 -10.16 -5.59
CA PHE A 291 -3.82 -11.14 -5.13
C PHE A 291 -3.32 -10.82 -3.71
N TYR A 292 -2.94 -9.58 -3.45
CA TYR A 292 -2.48 -9.13 -2.14
C TYR A 292 -3.53 -9.33 -1.05
N LEU A 293 -4.78 -8.93 -1.31
CA LEU A 293 -5.87 -9.06 -0.34
C LEU A 293 -6.22 -10.52 -0.07
N SER A 294 -6.33 -11.34 -1.12
CA SER A 294 -6.64 -12.77 -0.97
C SER A 294 -5.54 -13.51 -0.22
N SER A 295 -4.27 -13.30 -0.55
CA SER A 295 -3.15 -13.95 0.14
C SER A 295 -3.01 -13.48 1.58
N SER A 296 -3.15 -12.17 1.86
CA SER A 296 -3.10 -11.61 3.21
C SER A 296 -4.27 -12.09 4.07
N PHE A 297 -5.48 -12.13 3.53
CA PHE A 297 -6.67 -12.61 4.23
C PHE A 297 -6.52 -14.09 4.63
N LEU A 298 -6.09 -14.94 3.69
CA LEU A 298 -5.86 -16.35 3.96
C LEU A 298 -4.72 -16.55 4.98
N LEU A 299 -3.68 -15.71 4.93
CA LEU A 299 -2.60 -15.74 5.91
C LEU A 299 -3.13 -15.40 7.32
N ILE A 300 -3.94 -14.36 7.45
CA ILE A 300 -4.58 -13.97 8.72
C ILE A 300 -5.46 -15.11 9.25
N LEU A 301 -6.29 -15.71 8.41
CA LEU A 301 -7.11 -16.86 8.81
C LEU A 301 -6.27 -18.02 9.30
N GLY A 302 -5.19 -18.39 8.57
CA GLY A 302 -4.30 -19.47 8.97
C GLY A 302 -3.59 -19.21 10.31
N LEU A 303 -3.23 -17.96 10.58
CA LEU A 303 -2.64 -17.55 11.84
C LEU A 303 -3.64 -17.62 13.02
N VAL A 304 -4.86 -17.14 12.81
CA VAL A 304 -5.90 -17.05 13.85
C VAL A 304 -6.45 -18.43 14.19
N PHE A 305 -6.76 -19.26 13.19
CA PHE A 305 -7.35 -20.59 13.43
C PHE A 305 -6.38 -21.64 14.00
N ASN A 306 -5.11 -21.32 14.13
CA ASN A 306 -4.17 -22.20 14.82
C ASN A 306 -4.35 -22.23 16.34
N HIS A 307 -5.07 -21.29 16.91
CA HIS A 307 -5.38 -21.21 18.35
C HIS A 307 -6.72 -21.81 18.74
N VAL A 308 -7.55 -22.18 17.76
CA VAL A 308 -8.82 -22.86 17.94
C VAL A 308 -8.64 -24.35 17.71
#